data_42b6106abbee52f15dada24b932b2b16
#
_entry.id   42b6106abbee52f15dada24b932b2b16
#
_cell.length_a   1.000
_cell.length_b   1.000
_cell.length_c   1.000
_cell.angle_alpha   90.00
_cell.angle_beta   90.00
_cell.angle_gamma   90.00
#
_symmetry.space_group_name_H-M   'P 1'
#
loop_
_entity.id
_entity.type
_entity.pdbx_description
1 polymer ?
#
loop_
_entity_poly.entity_id
_entity_poly.type
_entity_poly.pdbx_seq_one_letter_code
_entity_poly.pdbx_strand_id
1 'polypeptide(L)'
;MHNRGKKKEAMARALEMLDLVGIPEPAKRAQEFPHQFSGGMRQRVMIAMALMNSPQILIADEPTTALDVTVQAQILALLSKLKKEFNMGILLITHDLGVVAQVADRVNVMYAGRIVEEGPVDDIFYSPLAPYTLGLLKSVPRVSKNNERLKAIPGQPPSLINLPVGCPFAPRCEYKQHSSEAGCNTTRPALLGTSITHRSRCHVPENLRHELFAKELKEVQG
;
A
#
# COMPACT_ATOMS: atom_id res chain seq x y z
N MET A 1 -5.18 -20.01 -21.83
CA MET A 1 -6.28 -20.82 -22.42
C MET A 1 -7.44 -20.78 -21.44
N HIS A 2 -8.53 -20.08 -21.79
CA HIS A 2 -9.71 -20.09 -20.93
C HIS A 2 -10.33 -21.49 -20.96
N ASN A 3 -10.50 -22.08 -19.76
CA ASN A 3 -11.16 -23.34 -19.61
C ASN A 3 -12.62 -23.16 -20.06
N ARG A 4 -12.96 -23.65 -21.26
CA ARG A 4 -14.32 -23.66 -21.80
C ARG A 4 -15.13 -24.76 -21.09
N GLY A 5 -15.19 -24.69 -19.75
CA GLY A 5 -16.08 -25.52 -18.95
C GLY A 5 -17.51 -25.41 -19.47
N LYS A 6 -18.29 -26.44 -19.31
CA LYS A 6 -19.71 -26.37 -19.64
C LYS A 6 -20.36 -25.21 -18.93
N LYS A 7 -21.20 -24.43 -19.60
CA LYS A 7 -21.86 -23.21 -19.03
C LYS A 7 -22.44 -23.46 -17.62
N LYS A 8 -22.94 -24.67 -17.38
CA LYS A 8 -23.50 -25.08 -16.08
C LYS A 8 -22.42 -25.12 -14.98
N GLU A 9 -21.24 -25.66 -15.27
CA GLU A 9 -20.13 -25.74 -14.32
C GLU A 9 -19.55 -24.33 -14.00
N ALA A 10 -19.42 -23.50 -15.04
CA ALA A 10 -19.00 -22.11 -14.86
C ALA A 10 -19.99 -21.30 -14.01
N MET A 11 -21.30 -21.51 -14.21
CA MET A 11 -22.33 -20.86 -13.40
C MET A 11 -22.29 -21.36 -11.95
N ALA A 12 -22.15 -22.65 -11.71
CA ALA A 12 -22.03 -23.21 -10.37
C ALA A 12 -20.82 -22.60 -9.62
N ARG A 13 -19.67 -22.52 -10.29
CA ARG A 13 -18.48 -21.90 -9.73
C ARG A 13 -18.67 -20.41 -9.45
N ALA A 14 -19.37 -19.68 -10.32
CA ALA A 14 -19.67 -18.27 -10.09
C ALA A 14 -20.54 -18.06 -8.85
N LEU A 15 -21.58 -18.90 -8.67
CA LEU A 15 -22.46 -18.85 -7.48
C LEU A 15 -21.68 -19.17 -6.20
N GLU A 16 -20.79 -20.16 -6.22
CA GLU A 16 -19.91 -20.50 -5.12
C GLU A 16 -19.01 -19.31 -4.74
N MET A 17 -18.39 -18.62 -5.72
CA MET A 17 -17.54 -17.46 -5.46
C MET A 17 -18.33 -16.26 -4.93
N LEU A 18 -19.54 -16.04 -5.41
CA LEU A 18 -20.43 -14.98 -4.90
C LEU A 18 -20.82 -15.25 -3.43
N ASP A 19 -21.13 -16.49 -3.08
CA ASP A 19 -21.43 -16.88 -1.71
C ASP A 19 -20.21 -16.69 -0.80
N LEU A 20 -19.05 -17.15 -1.25
CA LEU A 20 -17.77 -17.05 -0.53
C LEU A 20 -17.41 -15.60 -0.15
N VAL A 21 -17.67 -14.64 -1.04
CA VAL A 21 -17.44 -13.21 -0.76
C VAL A 21 -18.59 -12.55 0.02
N GLY A 22 -19.62 -13.31 0.39
CA GLY A 22 -20.75 -12.84 1.19
C GLY A 22 -21.77 -12.01 0.42
N ILE A 23 -22.03 -12.32 -0.84
CA ILE A 23 -23.16 -11.77 -1.60
C ILE A 23 -24.42 -12.54 -1.21
N PRO A 24 -25.46 -11.86 -0.66
CA PRO A 24 -26.71 -12.53 -0.30
C PRO A 24 -27.46 -12.98 -1.56
N GLU A 25 -28.18 -14.11 -1.50
CA GLU A 25 -28.98 -14.66 -2.61
C GLU A 25 -28.19 -14.78 -3.94
N PRO A 26 -27.03 -15.50 -3.99
CA PRO A 26 -26.12 -15.50 -5.13
C PRO A 26 -26.80 -15.81 -6.46
N ALA A 27 -27.74 -16.77 -6.45
CA ALA A 27 -28.47 -17.20 -7.67
C ALA A 27 -29.33 -16.08 -8.27
N LYS A 28 -29.93 -15.24 -7.43
CA LYS A 28 -30.72 -14.08 -7.86
C LYS A 28 -29.77 -12.96 -8.33
N ARG A 29 -28.75 -12.66 -7.53
CA ARG A 29 -27.80 -11.60 -7.82
C ARG A 29 -26.97 -11.83 -9.08
N ALA A 30 -26.65 -13.08 -9.41
CA ALA A 30 -25.97 -13.44 -10.66
C ALA A 30 -26.72 -13.06 -11.95
N GLN A 31 -28.00 -12.72 -11.86
CA GLN A 31 -28.86 -12.30 -12.98
C GLN A 31 -29.04 -10.77 -13.04
N GLU A 32 -28.54 -10.03 -12.04
CA GLU A 32 -28.66 -8.59 -11.93
C GLU A 32 -27.52 -7.86 -12.61
N PHE A 33 -27.72 -6.59 -12.93
CA PHE A 33 -26.72 -5.73 -13.54
C PHE A 33 -25.88 -4.99 -12.49
N PRO A 34 -24.61 -4.61 -12.80
CA PRO A 34 -23.72 -3.95 -11.85
C PRO A 34 -24.27 -2.67 -11.21
N HIS A 35 -25.15 -1.91 -11.90
CA HIS A 35 -25.75 -0.70 -11.36
C HIS A 35 -26.78 -0.95 -10.25
N GLN A 36 -27.24 -2.19 -10.10
CA GLN A 36 -28.19 -2.61 -9.06
C GLN A 36 -27.47 -2.99 -7.74
N PHE A 37 -26.14 -3.01 -7.74
CA PHE A 37 -25.32 -3.32 -6.57
C PHE A 37 -24.84 -2.05 -5.86
N SER A 38 -24.77 -2.11 -4.53
CA SER A 38 -24.05 -1.10 -3.74
C SER A 38 -22.55 -1.09 -4.05
N GLY A 39 -21.82 -0.05 -3.63
CA GLY A 39 -20.36 0.03 -3.81
C GLY A 39 -19.64 -1.20 -3.24
N GLY A 40 -19.94 -1.56 -1.99
CA GLY A 40 -19.34 -2.73 -1.34
C GLY A 40 -19.71 -4.05 -1.99
N MET A 41 -20.95 -4.19 -2.51
CA MET A 41 -21.35 -5.38 -3.28
C MET A 41 -20.58 -5.47 -4.59
N ARG A 42 -20.44 -4.38 -5.34
CA ARG A 42 -19.60 -4.35 -6.57
C ARG A 42 -18.18 -4.79 -6.28
N GLN A 43 -17.58 -4.28 -5.20
CA GLN A 43 -16.23 -4.67 -4.80
C GLN A 43 -16.12 -6.16 -4.48
N ARG A 44 -17.08 -6.72 -3.75
CA ARG A 44 -17.14 -8.16 -3.45
C ARG A 44 -17.26 -9.00 -4.73
N VAL A 45 -18.10 -8.57 -5.69
CA VAL A 45 -18.24 -9.25 -7.00
C VAL A 45 -16.92 -9.21 -7.78
N MET A 46 -16.19 -8.07 -7.79
CA MET A 46 -14.89 -7.99 -8.44
C MET A 46 -13.87 -8.95 -7.80
N ILE A 47 -13.87 -9.08 -6.47
CA ILE A 47 -13.05 -10.06 -5.75
C ILE A 47 -13.45 -11.49 -6.16
N ALA A 48 -14.75 -11.82 -6.18
CA ALA A 48 -15.23 -13.12 -6.62
C ALA A 48 -14.77 -13.46 -8.04
N MET A 49 -14.85 -12.51 -8.97
CA MET A 49 -14.38 -12.67 -10.35
C MET A 49 -12.87 -12.96 -10.40
N ALA A 50 -12.06 -12.27 -9.60
CA ALA A 50 -10.62 -12.50 -9.55
C ALA A 50 -10.26 -13.89 -8.99
N LEU A 51 -11.09 -14.45 -8.10
CA LEU A 51 -10.90 -15.76 -7.49
C LEU A 51 -11.37 -16.95 -8.35
N MET A 52 -12.11 -16.70 -9.44
CA MET A 52 -12.68 -17.76 -10.29
C MET A 52 -11.67 -18.83 -10.70
N ASN A 53 -10.44 -18.46 -10.96
CA ASN A 53 -9.36 -19.33 -11.43
C ASN A 53 -8.38 -19.76 -10.32
N SER A 54 -8.75 -19.60 -9.05
CA SER A 54 -7.91 -19.95 -7.88
C SER A 54 -6.46 -19.42 -8.02
N PRO A 55 -6.26 -18.11 -8.09
CA PRO A 55 -4.94 -17.53 -8.32
C PRO A 55 -4.02 -17.75 -7.12
N GLN A 56 -2.71 -17.88 -7.38
CA GLN A 56 -1.69 -17.88 -6.33
C GLN A 56 -1.38 -16.47 -5.79
N ILE A 57 -1.62 -15.45 -6.61
CA ILE A 57 -1.42 -14.04 -6.27
C ILE A 57 -2.65 -13.23 -6.70
N LEU A 58 -3.20 -12.46 -5.77
CA LEU A 58 -4.26 -11.48 -6.02
C LEU A 58 -3.67 -10.07 -6.01
N ILE A 59 -3.85 -9.31 -7.08
CA ILE A 59 -3.50 -7.88 -7.13
C ILE A 59 -4.76 -7.08 -6.82
N ALA A 60 -4.72 -6.30 -5.73
CA ALA A 60 -5.79 -5.44 -5.29
C ALA A 60 -5.32 -3.97 -5.38
N ASP A 61 -5.72 -3.30 -6.44
CA ASP A 61 -5.39 -1.90 -6.71
C ASP A 61 -6.47 -1.00 -6.16
N GLU A 62 -6.15 -0.27 -5.10
CA GLU A 62 -7.06 0.61 -4.35
C GLU A 62 -8.43 -0.03 -4.03
N PRO A 63 -8.48 -1.23 -3.43
CA PRO A 63 -9.71 -2.01 -3.31
C PRO A 63 -10.75 -1.39 -2.37
N THR A 64 -10.40 -0.35 -1.63
CA THR A 64 -11.27 0.33 -0.66
C THR A 64 -11.57 1.77 -1.03
N THR A 65 -11.08 2.27 -2.17
CA THR A 65 -11.33 3.64 -2.64
C THR A 65 -12.83 3.87 -2.85
N ALA A 66 -13.32 5.02 -2.41
CA ALA A 66 -14.72 5.44 -2.45
C ALA A 66 -15.71 4.55 -1.66
N LEU A 67 -15.22 3.78 -0.69
CA LEU A 67 -16.04 3.06 0.28
C LEU A 67 -16.06 3.82 1.62
N ASP A 68 -17.16 3.71 2.35
CA ASP A 68 -17.20 4.16 3.74
C ASP A 68 -16.32 3.27 4.65
N VAL A 69 -15.94 3.79 5.82
CA VAL A 69 -15.01 3.14 6.75
C VAL A 69 -15.47 1.75 7.16
N THR A 70 -16.79 1.56 7.35
CA THR A 70 -17.35 0.27 7.76
C THR A 70 -17.22 -0.77 6.65
N VAL A 71 -17.57 -0.40 5.43
CA VAL A 71 -17.45 -1.29 4.25
C VAL A 71 -15.98 -1.54 3.93
N GLN A 72 -15.09 -0.53 4.06
CA GLN A 72 -13.65 -0.70 3.92
C GLN A 72 -13.14 -1.79 4.87
N ALA A 73 -13.46 -1.71 6.17
CA ALA A 73 -13.05 -2.71 7.16
C ALA A 73 -13.55 -4.12 6.80
N GLN A 74 -14.79 -4.24 6.30
CA GLN A 74 -15.34 -5.52 5.85
C GLN A 74 -14.59 -6.10 4.64
N ILE A 75 -14.21 -5.27 3.66
CA ILE A 75 -13.43 -5.73 2.49
C ILE A 75 -12.04 -6.19 2.91
N LEU A 76 -11.35 -5.47 3.81
CA LEU A 76 -10.04 -5.85 4.32
C LEU A 76 -10.10 -7.17 5.11
N ALA A 77 -11.11 -7.33 5.96
CA ALA A 77 -11.34 -8.59 6.68
C ALA A 77 -11.62 -9.76 5.72
N LEU A 78 -12.40 -9.52 4.67
CA LEU A 78 -12.66 -10.50 3.62
C LEU A 78 -11.36 -10.91 2.91
N LEU A 79 -10.54 -9.95 2.47
CA LEU A 79 -9.25 -10.23 1.82
C LEU A 79 -8.32 -11.03 2.73
N SER A 80 -8.24 -10.68 4.02
CA SER A 80 -7.45 -11.41 5.01
C SER A 80 -7.92 -12.86 5.21
N LYS A 81 -9.26 -13.08 5.22
CA LYS A 81 -9.86 -14.42 5.27
C LYS A 81 -9.47 -15.23 4.02
N LEU A 82 -9.69 -14.66 2.84
CA LEU A 82 -9.43 -15.32 1.56
C LEU A 82 -7.95 -15.65 1.35
N LYS A 83 -7.03 -14.76 1.79
CA LYS A 83 -5.58 -15.01 1.80
C LYS A 83 -5.24 -16.34 2.49
N LYS A 84 -5.85 -16.58 3.67
CA LYS A 84 -5.62 -17.80 4.46
C LYS A 84 -6.29 -19.02 3.84
N GLU A 85 -7.54 -18.87 3.40
CA GLU A 85 -8.37 -19.97 2.88
C GLU A 85 -7.80 -20.53 1.57
N PHE A 86 -7.33 -19.65 0.68
CA PHE A 86 -6.75 -20.03 -0.62
C PHE A 86 -5.23 -20.18 -0.57
N ASN A 87 -4.59 -19.94 0.57
CA ASN A 87 -3.12 -19.92 0.69
C ASN A 87 -2.43 -19.11 -0.41
N MET A 88 -2.96 -17.90 -0.69
CA MET A 88 -2.49 -17.03 -1.77
C MET A 88 -1.76 -15.80 -1.23
N GLY A 89 -0.87 -15.22 -2.05
CA GLY A 89 -0.29 -13.89 -1.82
C GLY A 89 -1.28 -12.78 -2.22
N ILE A 90 -1.26 -11.65 -1.50
CA ILE A 90 -2.00 -10.44 -1.90
C ILE A 90 -1.00 -9.31 -2.10
N LEU A 91 -0.98 -8.72 -3.30
CA LEU A 91 -0.33 -7.45 -3.56
C LEU A 91 -1.37 -6.34 -3.44
N LEU A 92 -1.34 -5.64 -2.31
CA LEU A 92 -2.24 -4.52 -2.03
C LEU A 92 -1.57 -3.20 -2.44
N ILE A 93 -2.19 -2.44 -3.34
CA ILE A 93 -1.78 -1.09 -3.72
C ILE A 93 -2.75 -0.12 -3.07
N THR A 94 -2.23 0.81 -2.26
CA THR A 94 -3.04 1.80 -1.55
C THR A 94 -2.19 3.01 -1.15
N HIS A 95 -2.82 4.15 -0.96
CA HIS A 95 -2.23 5.34 -0.36
C HIS A 95 -2.61 5.53 1.13
N ASP A 96 -3.42 4.63 1.67
CA ASP A 96 -3.88 4.67 3.07
C ASP A 96 -2.94 3.91 3.99
N LEU A 97 -2.11 4.64 4.74
CA LEU A 97 -1.15 4.07 5.69
C LEU A 97 -1.84 3.33 6.85
N GLY A 98 -3.06 3.71 7.23
CA GLY A 98 -3.85 3.00 8.24
C GLY A 98 -4.23 1.60 7.78
N VAL A 99 -4.62 1.46 6.51
CA VAL A 99 -4.87 0.17 5.87
C VAL A 99 -3.60 -0.68 5.83
N VAL A 100 -2.47 -0.08 5.41
CA VAL A 100 -1.18 -0.78 5.35
C VAL A 100 -0.78 -1.32 6.72
N ALA A 101 -0.84 -0.49 7.77
CA ALA A 101 -0.50 -0.89 9.14
C ALA A 101 -1.35 -2.06 9.65
N GLN A 102 -2.60 -2.16 9.18
CA GLN A 102 -3.55 -3.17 9.66
C GLN A 102 -3.39 -4.54 8.98
N VAL A 103 -3.01 -4.59 7.70
CA VAL A 103 -3.12 -5.84 6.91
C VAL A 103 -1.82 -6.29 6.25
N ALA A 104 -0.81 -5.44 6.15
CA ALA A 104 0.41 -5.78 5.44
C ALA A 104 1.40 -6.56 6.31
N ASP A 105 2.07 -7.56 5.73
CA ASP A 105 3.23 -8.20 6.34
C ASP A 105 4.53 -7.46 5.98
N ARG A 106 4.60 -6.99 4.73
CA ARG A 106 5.73 -6.24 4.15
C ARG A 106 5.22 -5.06 3.35
N VAL A 107 6.00 -4.00 3.32
CA VAL A 107 5.66 -2.75 2.64
C VAL A 107 6.74 -2.36 1.65
N ASN A 108 6.30 -1.91 0.48
CA ASN A 108 7.13 -1.25 -0.53
C ASN A 108 6.65 0.18 -0.68
N VAL A 109 7.41 1.14 -0.18
CA VAL A 109 7.10 2.56 -0.35
C VAL A 109 7.61 3.03 -1.70
N MET A 110 6.74 3.62 -2.50
CA MET A 110 7.08 4.08 -3.85
C MET A 110 7.08 5.60 -3.95
N TYR A 111 8.06 6.16 -4.65
CA TYR A 111 8.12 7.57 -5.02
C TYR A 111 8.66 7.73 -6.43
N ALA A 112 8.00 8.55 -7.23
CA ALA A 112 8.40 8.82 -8.62
C ALA A 112 8.66 7.53 -9.44
N GLY A 113 7.77 6.54 -9.33
CA GLY A 113 7.81 5.28 -10.08
C GLY A 113 8.87 4.27 -9.61
N ARG A 114 9.50 4.48 -8.43
CA ARG A 114 10.49 3.56 -7.86
C ARG A 114 10.22 3.23 -6.41
N ILE A 115 10.55 2.02 -6.00
CA ILE A 115 10.60 1.65 -4.58
C ILE A 115 11.73 2.46 -3.96
N VAL A 116 11.41 3.27 -2.95
CA VAL A 116 12.38 4.08 -2.19
C VAL A 116 12.71 3.46 -0.85
N GLU A 117 11.82 2.62 -0.33
CA GLU A 117 12.04 1.82 0.87
C GLU A 117 11.20 0.56 0.80
N GLU A 118 11.74 -0.55 1.32
CA GLU A 118 11.02 -1.81 1.47
C GLU A 118 11.41 -2.48 2.79
N GLY A 119 10.45 -3.08 3.47
CA GLY A 119 10.70 -3.75 4.74
C GLY A 119 9.47 -4.44 5.33
N PRO A 120 9.63 -5.14 6.46
CA PRO A 120 8.53 -5.55 7.32
C PRO A 120 7.69 -4.32 7.71
N VAL A 121 6.39 -4.50 7.93
CA VAL A 121 5.49 -3.39 8.27
C VAL A 121 5.97 -2.64 9.52
N ASP A 122 6.39 -3.35 10.55
CA ASP A 122 6.88 -2.74 11.80
C ASP A 122 8.12 -1.88 11.57
N ASP A 123 9.08 -2.34 10.75
CA ASP A 123 10.29 -1.57 10.44
C ASP A 123 9.95 -0.26 9.70
N ILE A 124 9.02 -0.33 8.74
CA ILE A 124 8.57 0.86 7.99
C ILE A 124 7.89 1.89 8.91
N PHE A 125 7.08 1.44 9.87
CA PHE A 125 6.32 2.34 10.74
C PHE A 125 7.10 2.84 11.96
N TYR A 126 7.99 2.02 12.51
CA TYR A 126 8.71 2.34 13.75
C TYR A 126 10.20 2.66 13.57
N SER A 127 10.78 2.30 12.43
CA SER A 127 12.21 2.51 12.13
C SER A 127 12.44 2.84 10.65
N PRO A 128 11.70 3.80 10.04
CA PRO A 128 11.84 4.10 8.61
C PRO A 128 13.26 4.51 8.27
N LEU A 129 13.70 4.16 7.06
CA LEU A 129 15.04 4.46 6.55
C LEU A 129 15.02 5.55 5.46
N ALA A 130 13.91 5.78 4.78
CA ALA A 130 13.83 6.82 3.76
C ALA A 130 13.21 8.12 4.32
N PRO A 131 13.80 9.29 4.03
CA PRO A 131 13.20 10.57 4.39
C PRO A 131 11.76 10.77 3.88
N TYR A 132 11.44 10.20 2.72
CA TYR A 132 10.07 10.24 2.19
C TYR A 132 9.09 9.44 3.06
N THR A 133 9.47 8.23 3.47
CA THR A 133 8.65 7.40 4.37
C THR A 133 8.38 8.12 5.69
N LEU A 134 9.41 8.69 6.30
CA LEU A 134 9.23 9.49 7.52
C LEU A 134 8.28 10.67 7.29
N GLY A 135 8.42 11.38 6.16
CA GLY A 135 7.51 12.47 5.78
C GLY A 135 6.07 12.02 5.64
N LEU A 136 5.82 10.84 5.05
CA LEU A 136 4.48 10.24 4.97
C LEU A 136 3.91 9.96 6.36
N LEU A 137 4.69 9.33 7.25
CA LEU A 137 4.27 9.01 8.62
C LEU A 137 3.94 10.28 9.43
N LYS A 138 4.67 11.38 9.22
CA LYS A 138 4.42 12.70 9.84
C LYS A 138 3.17 13.39 9.29
N SER A 139 2.72 13.02 8.11
CA SER A 139 1.56 13.61 7.44
C SER A 139 0.24 12.95 7.81
N VAL A 140 0.26 11.80 8.51
CA VAL A 140 -0.95 11.08 8.91
C VAL A 140 -1.63 11.79 10.07
N PRO A 141 -2.95 12.13 9.95
CA PRO A 141 -3.71 12.67 11.07
C PRO A 141 -3.76 11.69 12.24
N ARG A 142 -3.43 12.16 13.42
CA ARG A 142 -3.55 11.40 14.67
C ARG A 142 -4.52 12.09 15.60
N VAL A 143 -5.20 11.29 16.40
CA VAL A 143 -5.98 11.82 17.52
C VAL A 143 -4.99 12.11 18.65
N SER A 144 -4.21 13.20 18.51
CA SER A 144 -3.36 13.68 19.61
C SER A 144 -4.10 14.72 20.43
N LYS A 145 -3.82 14.75 21.75
CA LYS A 145 -4.39 15.75 22.67
C LYS A 145 -3.86 17.18 22.43
N ASN A 146 -2.78 17.30 21.69
CA ASN A 146 -2.19 18.57 21.31
C ASN A 146 -2.56 18.88 19.86
N ASN A 147 -3.13 20.07 19.62
CA ASN A 147 -3.48 20.62 18.29
C ASN A 147 -2.22 20.89 17.44
N GLU A 148 -1.29 19.93 17.33
CA GLU A 148 -0.12 20.08 16.49
C GLU A 148 -0.52 20.02 15.02
N ARG A 149 -0.10 21.02 14.26
CA ARG A 149 -0.35 21.08 12.82
C ARG A 149 0.41 19.94 12.14
N LEU A 150 -0.30 19.15 11.34
CA LEU A 150 0.29 18.13 10.46
C LEU A 150 1.43 18.74 9.64
N LYS A 151 2.59 18.12 9.68
CA LYS A 151 3.75 18.52 8.86
C LYS A 151 3.62 17.87 7.48
N ALA A 152 3.02 18.57 6.52
CA ALA A 152 2.99 18.12 5.14
C ALA A 152 4.39 18.12 4.52
N ILE A 153 4.66 17.18 3.63
CA ILE A 153 5.91 17.16 2.84
C ILE A 153 5.94 18.39 1.93
N PRO A 154 6.96 19.29 2.04
CA PRO A 154 6.98 20.54 1.30
C PRO A 154 7.13 20.33 -0.21
N GLY A 155 6.74 21.32 -0.99
CA GLY A 155 6.91 21.36 -2.45
C GLY A 155 6.01 20.38 -3.21
N GLN A 156 6.16 20.36 -4.52
CA GLN A 156 5.37 19.52 -5.43
C GLN A 156 6.15 18.26 -5.83
N PRO A 157 5.46 17.11 -6.05
CA PRO A 157 6.09 15.94 -6.67
C PRO A 157 6.71 16.27 -8.03
N PRO A 158 7.83 15.63 -8.40
CA PRO A 158 8.46 15.88 -9.69
C PRO A 158 7.58 15.36 -10.82
N SER A 159 7.68 15.99 -11.99
CA SER A 159 7.11 15.43 -13.21
C SER A 159 7.78 14.09 -13.55
N LEU A 160 6.99 13.06 -13.84
CA LEU A 160 7.52 11.75 -14.24
C LEU A 160 8.17 11.77 -15.62
N ILE A 161 7.86 12.79 -16.44
CA ILE A 161 8.44 12.98 -17.78
C ILE A 161 9.87 13.50 -17.66
N ASN A 162 10.13 14.43 -16.71
CA ASN A 162 11.41 15.10 -16.51
C ASN A 162 11.89 14.90 -15.06
N LEU A 163 12.29 13.66 -14.74
CA LEU A 163 12.83 13.35 -13.43
C LEU A 163 14.23 13.95 -13.24
N PRO A 164 14.58 14.46 -12.04
CA PRO A 164 15.94 14.87 -11.71
C PRO A 164 16.97 13.76 -11.98
N VAL A 165 18.18 14.15 -12.35
CA VAL A 165 19.30 13.19 -12.60
C VAL A 165 19.63 12.42 -11.32
N GLY A 166 19.65 13.10 -10.17
CA GLY A 166 19.92 12.53 -8.86
C GLY A 166 18.71 11.89 -8.19
N CYS A 167 18.63 12.01 -6.88
CA CYS A 167 17.52 11.55 -6.07
C CYS A 167 16.23 12.33 -6.41
N PRO A 168 15.16 11.70 -6.87
CA PRO A 168 13.92 12.41 -7.22
C PRO A 168 13.26 13.14 -6.05
N PHE A 169 13.53 12.71 -4.81
CA PHE A 169 13.03 13.36 -3.60
C PHE A 169 13.91 14.51 -3.12
N ALA A 170 15.14 14.68 -3.62
CA ALA A 170 16.09 15.69 -3.16
C ALA A 170 15.54 17.14 -3.11
N PRO A 171 14.70 17.62 -4.05
CA PRO A 171 14.13 18.97 -3.98
C PRO A 171 13.19 19.19 -2.78
N ARG A 172 12.65 18.11 -2.19
CA ARG A 172 11.68 18.12 -1.08
C ARG A 172 12.26 17.57 0.22
N CYS A 173 13.52 17.13 0.20
CA CYS A 173 14.17 16.44 1.30
C CYS A 173 14.78 17.40 2.30
N GLU A 174 14.29 17.42 3.53
CA GLU A 174 14.84 18.23 4.63
C GLU A 174 16.21 17.73 5.10
N TYR A 175 16.60 16.49 4.74
CA TYR A 175 17.87 15.87 5.16
C TYR A 175 18.97 15.91 4.09
N LYS A 176 18.73 16.57 2.98
CA LYS A 176 19.65 16.61 1.84
C LYS A 176 21.06 17.10 2.22
N GLN A 177 21.17 18.06 3.13
CA GLN A 177 22.44 18.61 3.62
C GLN A 177 23.31 17.58 4.37
N HIS A 178 22.75 16.46 4.80
CA HIS A 178 23.49 15.40 5.49
C HIS A 178 24.04 14.34 4.52
N SER A 179 23.81 14.47 3.23
CA SER A 179 24.44 13.65 2.20
C SER A 179 25.77 14.26 1.76
N SER A 180 26.66 13.47 1.13
CA SER A 180 27.81 14.03 0.42
C SER A 180 27.36 15.04 -0.64
N GLU A 181 28.12 16.12 -0.85
CA GLU A 181 27.75 17.27 -1.71
C GLU A 181 27.24 16.89 -3.10
N ALA A 182 27.80 15.85 -3.71
CA ALA A 182 27.41 15.38 -5.04
C ALA A 182 26.21 14.40 -5.03
N GLY A 183 26.02 13.64 -3.94
CA GLY A 183 25.17 12.44 -3.94
C GLY A 183 23.72 12.65 -4.37
N CYS A 184 23.00 13.52 -3.67
CA CYS A 184 21.56 13.68 -3.93
C CYS A 184 21.23 14.42 -5.22
N ASN A 185 22.16 15.23 -5.78
CA ASN A 185 21.91 16.03 -6.96
C ASN A 185 22.33 15.33 -8.25
N THR A 186 23.31 14.44 -8.20
CA THR A 186 23.99 13.90 -9.40
C THR A 186 23.73 12.44 -9.65
N THR A 187 23.50 11.66 -8.61
CA THR A 187 23.33 10.21 -8.74
C THR A 187 22.04 9.73 -8.06
N ARG A 188 21.43 8.69 -8.64
CA ARG A 188 20.27 8.03 -8.04
C ARG A 188 20.75 7.01 -7.02
N PRO A 189 20.25 7.06 -5.76
CA PRO A 189 20.66 6.09 -4.74
C PRO A 189 20.21 4.67 -5.12
N ALA A 190 21.10 3.70 -4.88
CA ALA A 190 20.77 2.28 -4.98
C ALA A 190 19.86 1.85 -3.80
N LEU A 191 19.10 0.78 -3.97
CA LEU A 191 18.30 0.19 -2.89
C LEU A 191 19.24 -0.66 -2.02
N LEU A 192 19.65 -0.11 -0.90
CA LEU A 192 20.63 -0.71 0.02
C LEU A 192 20.13 -0.62 1.47
N GLY A 193 20.65 -1.47 2.33
CA GLY A 193 20.40 -1.47 3.78
C GLY A 193 21.36 -2.38 4.51
N THR A 194 21.48 -2.24 5.80
CA THR A 194 22.26 -3.13 6.68
C THR A 194 21.59 -4.50 6.84
N SER A 195 20.27 -4.56 6.60
CA SER A 195 19.50 -5.80 6.56
C SER A 195 19.04 -6.12 5.14
N ILE A 196 19.07 -7.41 4.77
CA ILE A 196 18.50 -7.88 3.50
C ILE A 196 16.97 -7.73 3.46
N THR A 197 16.32 -7.65 4.62
CA THR A 197 14.88 -7.56 4.76
C THR A 197 14.35 -6.14 4.81
N HIS A 198 15.20 -5.13 5.16
CA HIS A 198 14.84 -3.71 5.23
C HIS A 198 15.86 -2.86 4.48
N ARG A 199 15.47 -2.27 3.37
CA ARG A 199 16.35 -1.53 2.44
C ARG A 199 15.73 -0.21 2.02
N SER A 200 16.57 0.77 1.73
CA SER A 200 16.13 2.09 1.28
C SER A 200 17.04 2.70 0.20
N ARG A 201 16.50 3.67 -0.53
CA ARG A 201 17.24 4.49 -1.51
C ARG A 201 17.52 5.85 -0.91
N CYS A 202 18.69 6.00 -0.28
CA CYS A 202 19.10 7.28 0.30
C CYS A 202 20.64 7.41 0.28
N HIS A 203 21.13 8.63 0.08
CA HIS A 203 22.57 8.95 0.17
C HIS A 203 22.98 9.41 1.57
N VAL A 204 22.03 9.75 2.43
CA VAL A 204 22.35 10.05 3.84
C VAL A 204 22.75 8.73 4.51
N PRO A 205 23.90 8.68 5.24
CA PRO A 205 24.33 7.47 5.93
C PRO A 205 23.25 6.92 6.87
N GLU A 206 23.11 5.59 6.91
CA GLU A 206 22.01 4.92 7.63
C GLU A 206 22.04 5.19 9.13
N ASN A 207 23.23 5.14 9.76
CA ASN A 207 23.41 5.46 11.16
C ASN A 207 22.92 6.89 11.49
N LEU A 208 23.24 7.86 10.64
CA LEU A 208 22.81 9.24 10.83
C LEU A 208 21.29 9.40 10.65
N ARG A 209 20.70 8.65 9.70
CA ARG A 209 19.23 8.65 9.54
C ARG A 209 18.54 8.12 10.79
N HIS A 210 19.03 7.03 11.38
CA HIS A 210 18.49 6.50 12.63
C HIS A 210 18.52 7.54 13.76
N GLU A 211 19.61 8.28 13.92
CA GLU A 211 19.73 9.33 14.93
C GLU A 211 18.76 10.48 14.70
N LEU A 212 18.68 10.97 13.46
CA LEU A 212 17.82 12.10 13.08
C LEU A 212 16.35 11.73 13.19
N PHE A 213 15.98 10.55 12.68
CA PHE A 213 14.59 10.10 12.63
C PHE A 213 14.05 9.70 14.00
N ALA A 214 14.88 9.14 14.88
CA ALA A 214 14.47 8.77 16.24
C ALA A 214 13.95 9.95 17.06
N LYS A 215 14.48 11.15 16.85
CA LYS A 215 14.00 12.37 17.52
C LYS A 215 12.60 12.74 17.02
N GLU A 216 12.40 12.70 15.71
CA GLU A 216 11.13 13.08 15.08
C GLU A 216 10.04 12.01 15.24
N LEU A 217 10.41 10.73 15.28
CA LEU A 217 9.46 9.63 15.53
C LEU A 217 8.90 9.67 16.95
N LYS A 218 9.66 10.10 17.94
CA LYS A 218 9.14 10.31 19.30
C LYS A 218 8.02 11.34 19.35
N GLU A 219 8.15 12.42 18.56
CA GLU A 219 7.09 13.44 18.41
C GLU A 219 5.87 12.88 17.69
N VAL A 220 6.09 11.87 16.84
CA VAL A 220 5.05 11.24 16.01
C VAL A 220 4.35 10.09 16.76
N GLN A 221 4.98 9.43 17.73
CA GLN A 221 4.47 8.24 18.45
C GLN A 221 3.92 8.55 19.84
N GLY A 222 4.22 9.72 20.42
CA GLY A 222 3.70 10.22 21.72
C GLY A 222 2.39 10.93 21.57
#